data_bb8f0f470c39843f609a0ae7ebf28aaf
#
_entry.id   bb8f0f470c39843f609a0ae7ebf28aaf
#
_cell.length_a   1.000
_cell.length_b   1.000
_cell.length_c   1.000
_cell.angle_alpha   90.00
_cell.angle_beta   90.00
_cell.angle_gamma   90.00
#
_symmetry.space_group_name_H-M   'P 1'
#
loop_
_entity.id
_entity.type
_entity.pdbx_description
1 polymer ?
#
loop_
_entity_poly.entity_id
_entity_poly.type
_entity_poly.pdbx_seq_one_letter_code
_entity_poly.pdbx_strand_id
1 'polypeptide(L)'
;MKTFIKSLLAVVLLLTCSMAEARARLAVRAFEDRTEEGDAPAAAVMDMMVTELDKAGVFDLIERERLDYVMEEIRLGQSGLMDPETAPEVGKIVGAQYTMTGAITLYHYSEKAGGIVLPIIGGAAEAKTAYVVLEIRIIDNSTGRIVYTADQQGKAKREMKGFGAAYKGFYVGSFKRTYGGILGTATRDAVLKHVAAIKGYVWE
;
A
#
# COMPACT_ATOMS: atom_id res chain seq x y z
N MET A 1 52.88 -24.06 2.75
CA MET A 1 52.00 -23.69 1.64
C MET A 1 50.51 -23.96 1.93
N LYS A 2 50.12 -25.13 2.42
CA LYS A 2 48.71 -25.47 2.75
C LYS A 2 48.09 -24.64 3.89
N THR A 3 48.87 -24.23 4.87
CA THR A 3 48.42 -23.38 6.00
C THR A 3 48.20 -21.92 5.59
N PHE A 4 49.03 -21.39 4.69
CA PHE A 4 48.87 -20.03 4.18
C PHE A 4 47.61 -19.86 3.32
N ILE A 5 47.26 -20.87 2.52
CA ILE A 5 46.04 -20.87 1.70
C ILE A 5 44.78 -20.93 2.58
N LYS A 6 44.80 -21.70 3.67
CA LYS A 6 43.69 -21.75 4.63
C LYS A 6 43.48 -20.44 5.36
N SER A 7 44.55 -19.72 5.74
CA SER A 7 44.45 -18.41 6.36
C SER A 7 43.94 -17.34 5.38
N LEU A 8 44.37 -17.41 4.11
CA LEU A 8 43.91 -16.46 3.09
C LEU A 8 42.42 -16.70 2.76
N LEU A 9 41.99 -17.96 2.71
CA LEU A 9 40.56 -18.30 2.49
C LEU A 9 39.65 -17.85 3.65
N ALA A 10 40.15 -17.94 4.89
CA ALA A 10 39.41 -17.47 6.07
C ALA A 10 39.29 -15.93 6.11
N VAL A 11 40.32 -15.20 5.67
CA VAL A 11 40.27 -13.74 5.57
C VAL A 11 39.36 -13.27 4.46
N VAL A 12 39.30 -13.98 3.31
CA VAL A 12 38.37 -13.66 2.22
C VAL A 12 36.93 -13.97 2.64
N LEU A 13 36.69 -15.02 3.45
CA LEU A 13 35.36 -15.35 3.96
C LEU A 13 34.86 -14.36 5.01
N LEU A 14 35.77 -13.73 5.77
CA LEU A 14 35.43 -12.69 6.75
C LEU A 14 35.17 -11.31 6.10
N LEU A 15 35.66 -11.07 4.90
CA LEU A 15 35.43 -9.83 4.13
C LEU A 15 34.08 -9.83 3.39
N THR A 16 33.41 -10.98 3.30
CA THR A 16 32.00 -11.05 2.85
C THR A 16 31.00 -10.80 3.98
N CYS A 17 31.44 -10.11 5.05
CA CYS A 17 30.50 -9.59 6.02
C CYS A 17 29.54 -8.66 5.28
N SER A 18 28.34 -9.18 4.97
CA SER A 18 27.26 -8.43 4.36
C SER A 18 27.14 -7.11 5.09
N MET A 19 27.52 -6.02 4.45
CA MET A 19 27.00 -4.72 4.84
C MET A 19 25.50 -4.84 4.71
N ALA A 20 24.81 -5.04 5.81
CA ALA A 20 23.38 -4.85 5.87
C ALA A 20 23.19 -3.37 5.53
N GLU A 21 22.93 -3.09 4.26
CA GLU A 21 22.66 -1.74 3.80
C GLU A 21 21.43 -1.27 4.57
N ALA A 22 21.62 -0.25 5.39
CA ALA A 22 20.54 0.29 6.22
C ALA A 22 19.44 0.78 5.24
N ARG A 23 18.26 0.21 5.36
CA ARG A 23 17.14 0.61 4.51
C ARG A 23 16.87 2.09 4.66
N ALA A 24 16.54 2.74 3.56
CA ALA A 24 16.13 4.14 3.58
C ALA A 24 14.83 4.30 4.39
N ARG A 25 14.71 5.40 5.13
CA ARG A 25 13.55 5.68 5.99
C ARG A 25 12.51 6.48 5.21
N LEU A 26 11.29 5.94 5.11
CA LEU A 26 10.18 6.53 4.36
C LEU A 26 9.01 6.84 5.29
N ALA A 27 8.53 8.09 5.27
CA ALA A 27 7.24 8.47 5.85
C ALA A 27 6.16 8.48 4.77
N VAL A 28 5.02 7.86 5.03
CA VAL A 28 3.86 7.93 4.15
C VAL A 28 2.88 8.95 4.72
N ARG A 29 2.48 9.92 3.89
CA ARG A 29 1.49 10.96 4.23
C ARG A 29 0.11 10.52 3.77
N ALA A 30 -0.92 11.16 4.34
CA ALA A 30 -2.31 10.97 3.93
C ALA A 30 -2.46 11.10 2.41
N PHE A 31 -3.18 10.15 1.81
CA PHE A 31 -3.51 10.20 0.39
C PHE A 31 -4.70 11.12 0.17
N GLU A 32 -4.73 11.75 -1.00
CA GLU A 32 -5.81 12.63 -1.41
C GLU A 32 -6.79 11.91 -2.32
N ASP A 33 -8.07 12.19 -2.13
CA ASP A 33 -9.10 11.84 -3.10
C ASP A 33 -9.22 12.99 -4.11
N ARG A 34 -8.84 12.73 -5.36
CA ARG A 34 -8.95 13.64 -6.50
C ARG A 34 -9.89 13.11 -7.58
N THR A 35 -10.76 12.18 -7.21
CA THR A 35 -11.81 11.69 -8.10
C THR A 35 -12.93 12.74 -8.25
N GLU A 36 -13.68 12.66 -9.35
CA GLU A 36 -14.79 13.59 -9.58
C GLU A 36 -15.91 13.42 -8.54
N GLU A 37 -16.15 12.18 -8.11
CA GLU A 37 -17.18 11.84 -7.11
C GLU A 37 -16.76 12.17 -5.67
N GLY A 38 -15.47 12.20 -5.37
CA GLY A 38 -14.94 12.50 -4.04
C GLY A 38 -15.28 11.44 -2.99
N ASP A 39 -15.49 10.19 -3.40
CA ASP A 39 -15.90 9.08 -2.55
C ASP A 39 -14.87 7.94 -2.43
N ALA A 40 -13.66 8.16 -2.97
CA ALA A 40 -12.58 7.20 -2.88
C ALA A 40 -12.05 7.10 -1.44
N PRO A 41 -11.84 5.89 -0.90
CA PRO A 41 -11.41 5.68 0.47
C PRO A 41 -9.90 5.92 0.65
N ALA A 42 -9.44 7.17 0.52
CA ALA A 42 -8.03 7.54 0.46
C ALA A 42 -7.21 7.04 1.66
N ALA A 43 -7.74 7.17 2.88
CA ALA A 43 -7.07 6.67 4.09
C ALA A 43 -6.84 5.16 4.04
N ALA A 44 -7.82 4.43 3.58
CA ALA A 44 -7.74 2.98 3.49
C ALA A 44 -6.80 2.49 2.37
N VAL A 45 -6.68 3.26 1.29
CA VAL A 45 -5.70 3.00 0.21
C VAL A 45 -4.29 3.27 0.72
N MET A 46 -4.09 4.33 1.50
CA MET A 46 -2.83 4.61 2.19
C MET A 46 -2.44 3.46 3.13
N ASP A 47 -3.34 3.00 4.00
CA ASP A 47 -3.08 1.87 4.91
C ASP A 47 -2.69 0.60 4.14
N MET A 48 -3.33 0.34 3.00
CA MET A 48 -2.98 -0.77 2.12
C MET A 48 -1.58 -0.59 1.53
N MET A 49 -1.22 0.61 1.09
CA MET A 49 0.11 0.92 0.56
C MET A 49 1.19 0.71 1.63
N VAL A 50 1.00 1.24 2.84
CA VAL A 50 1.91 1.04 3.98
C VAL A 50 2.11 -0.45 4.25
N THR A 51 1.02 -1.21 4.33
CA THR A 51 1.07 -2.66 4.58
C THR A 51 1.85 -3.42 3.51
N GLU A 52 1.65 -3.12 2.24
CA GLU A 52 2.34 -3.84 1.16
C GLU A 52 3.81 -3.37 0.98
N LEU A 53 4.13 -2.11 1.30
CA LEU A 53 5.51 -1.62 1.36
C LEU A 53 6.30 -2.28 2.50
N ASP A 54 5.69 -2.41 3.69
CA ASP A 54 6.30 -3.09 4.83
C ASP A 54 6.63 -4.55 4.49
N LYS A 55 5.69 -5.29 3.92
CA LYS A 55 5.91 -6.66 3.43
C LYS A 55 7.01 -6.75 2.37
N ALA A 56 7.15 -5.75 1.53
CA ALA A 56 8.18 -5.71 0.49
C ALA A 56 9.58 -5.49 1.07
N GLY A 57 9.68 -4.88 2.27
CA GLY A 57 10.90 -4.65 3.02
C GLY A 57 11.90 -3.73 2.31
N VAL A 58 11.42 -2.80 1.48
CA VAL A 58 12.26 -1.85 0.73
C VAL A 58 12.72 -0.69 1.62
N PHE A 59 11.84 -0.26 2.53
CA PHE A 59 12.06 0.86 3.42
C PHE A 59 11.87 0.48 4.88
N ASP A 60 12.49 1.25 5.77
CA ASP A 60 12.08 1.37 7.16
C ASP A 60 10.96 2.42 7.21
N LEU A 61 9.72 1.97 7.44
CA LEU A 61 8.56 2.86 7.43
C LEU A 61 8.46 3.65 8.74
N ILE A 62 8.22 4.95 8.61
CA ILE A 62 8.06 5.88 9.74
C ILE A 62 6.60 6.32 9.79
N GLU A 63 5.91 5.96 10.88
CA GLU A 63 4.52 6.37 11.11
C GLU A 63 4.46 7.86 11.53
N ARG A 64 3.91 8.71 10.68
CA ARG A 64 3.77 10.15 10.93
C ARG A 64 2.33 10.57 11.21
N GLU A 65 1.36 9.84 10.67
CA GLU A 65 -0.06 10.18 10.86
C GLU A 65 -0.54 9.93 12.30
N ARG A 66 0.17 9.06 13.03
CA ARG A 66 -0.14 8.71 14.43
C ARG A 66 0.92 9.19 15.41
N LEU A 67 1.71 10.17 15.02
CA LEU A 67 2.78 10.71 15.89
C LEU A 67 2.23 11.27 17.21
N ASP A 68 0.99 11.74 17.23
CA ASP A 68 0.34 12.25 18.44
C ASP A 68 0.26 11.20 19.56
N TYR A 69 -0.02 9.94 19.23
CA TYR A 69 -0.01 8.82 20.20
C TYR A 69 1.39 8.59 20.79
N VAL A 70 2.43 8.68 19.96
CA VAL A 70 3.81 8.55 20.40
C VAL A 70 4.19 9.73 21.32
N MET A 71 3.75 10.93 20.98
CA MET A 71 3.99 12.13 21.81
C MET A 71 3.24 12.07 23.15
N GLU A 72 2.05 11.49 23.17
CA GLU A 72 1.28 11.26 24.41
C GLU A 72 2.01 10.28 25.33
N GLU A 73 2.52 9.17 24.80
CA GLU A 73 3.30 8.19 25.55
C GLU A 73 4.59 8.78 26.11
N ILE A 74 5.29 9.62 25.34
CA ILE A 74 6.48 10.36 25.80
C ILE A 74 6.12 11.30 26.96
N ARG A 75 5.00 12.04 26.86
CA ARG A 75 4.54 12.93 27.93
C ARG A 75 4.18 12.17 29.20
N LEU A 76 3.55 11.01 29.04
CA LEU A 76 3.23 10.12 30.18
C LEU A 76 4.51 9.63 30.86
N GLY A 77 5.53 9.25 30.09
CA GLY A 77 6.85 8.90 30.62
C GLY A 77 7.53 10.02 31.43
N GLN A 78 7.30 11.27 31.02
CA GLN A 78 7.84 12.46 31.71
C GLN A 78 7.02 12.86 32.96
N SER A 79 5.78 12.37 33.09
CA SER A 79 4.87 12.75 34.19
C SER A 79 5.28 12.18 35.55
N GLY A 80 6.23 11.24 35.60
CA GLY A 80 6.61 10.50 36.81
C GLY A 80 5.64 9.38 37.19
N LEU A 81 4.64 9.09 36.33
CA LEU A 81 3.68 8.00 36.54
C LEU A 81 4.16 6.64 35.98
N MET A 82 5.21 6.67 35.14
CA MET A 82 5.83 5.47 34.57
C MET A 82 7.14 5.15 35.29
N ASP A 83 7.50 3.87 35.24
CA ASP A 83 8.81 3.41 35.67
C ASP A 83 9.90 4.08 34.82
N PRO A 84 10.88 4.80 35.44
CA PRO A 84 11.95 5.47 34.72
C PRO A 84 12.79 4.55 33.82
N GLU A 85 12.89 3.25 34.12
CA GLU A 85 13.64 2.27 33.32
C GLU A 85 12.92 1.89 32.02
N THR A 86 11.60 2.07 31.97
CA THR A 86 10.75 1.71 30.80
C THR A 86 10.19 2.93 30.07
N ALA A 87 10.37 4.14 30.62
CA ALA A 87 9.85 5.37 30.04
C ALA A 87 10.56 5.68 28.69
N PRO A 88 9.78 6.09 27.65
CA PRO A 88 10.36 6.46 26.36
C PRO A 88 11.28 7.68 26.50
N GLU A 89 12.43 7.63 25.86
CA GLU A 89 13.37 8.75 25.87
C GLU A 89 12.96 9.84 24.86
N VAL A 90 12.97 11.09 25.31
CA VAL A 90 12.71 12.27 24.48
C VAL A 90 13.83 12.45 23.45
N GLY A 91 13.47 12.84 22.22
CA GLY A 91 14.43 13.17 21.17
C GLY A 91 14.94 11.97 20.36
N LYS A 92 14.43 10.76 20.62
CA LYS A 92 14.77 9.56 19.85
C LYS A 92 13.81 9.23 18.70
N ILE A 93 12.89 10.16 18.34
CA ILE A 93 12.04 9.98 17.16
C ILE A 93 12.90 10.06 15.91
N VAL A 94 12.91 8.97 15.16
CA VAL A 94 13.73 8.84 13.95
C VAL A 94 13.19 9.70 12.81
N GLY A 95 14.06 10.48 12.16
CA GLY A 95 13.72 11.28 10.99
C GLY A 95 13.54 10.42 9.74
N ALA A 96 12.54 10.73 8.89
CA ALA A 96 12.39 10.13 7.58
C ALA A 96 13.33 10.81 6.57
N GLN A 97 13.99 9.99 5.73
CA GLN A 97 14.80 10.49 4.61
C GLN A 97 13.91 10.89 3.44
N TYR A 98 12.86 10.12 3.23
CA TYR A 98 11.91 10.34 2.15
C TYR A 98 10.49 10.49 2.69
N THR A 99 9.68 11.23 1.94
CA THR A 99 8.24 11.35 2.18
C THR A 99 7.48 10.91 0.94
N MET A 100 6.56 9.96 1.10
CA MET A 100 5.61 9.54 0.07
C MET A 100 4.31 10.32 0.23
N THR A 101 3.79 10.84 -0.88
CA THR A 101 2.44 11.36 -1.03
C THR A 101 1.72 10.61 -2.14
N GLY A 102 0.41 10.51 -2.06
CA GLY A 102 -0.38 9.83 -3.08
C GLY A 102 -1.72 10.50 -3.31
N ALA A 103 -2.29 10.23 -4.47
CA ALA A 103 -3.64 10.65 -4.83
C ALA A 103 -4.36 9.55 -5.60
N ILE A 104 -5.67 9.43 -5.36
CA ILE A 104 -6.56 8.59 -6.16
C ILE A 104 -7.19 9.51 -7.19
N THR A 105 -6.94 9.24 -8.48
CA THR A 105 -7.42 10.07 -9.59
C THR A 105 -8.56 9.42 -10.37
N LEU A 106 -8.72 8.11 -10.22
CA LEU A 106 -9.86 7.36 -10.75
C LEU A 106 -10.26 6.27 -9.76
N TYR A 107 -11.55 6.21 -9.43
CA TYR A 107 -12.14 5.18 -8.57
C TYR A 107 -13.52 4.83 -9.10
N HIS A 108 -13.56 4.00 -10.15
CA HIS A 108 -14.79 3.77 -10.91
C HIS A 108 -15.01 2.30 -11.20
N TYR A 109 -16.28 1.89 -11.26
CA TYR A 109 -16.64 0.59 -11.81
C TYR A 109 -17.68 0.76 -12.93
N SER A 110 -17.54 -0.07 -13.94
CA SER A 110 -18.46 -0.14 -15.07
C SER A 110 -19.22 -1.47 -15.04
N GLU A 111 -20.52 -1.41 -15.20
CA GLU A 111 -21.38 -2.58 -15.35
C GLU A 111 -21.78 -2.72 -16.83
N LYS A 112 -21.50 -3.87 -17.41
CA LYS A 112 -22.03 -4.23 -18.72
C LYS A 112 -22.99 -5.39 -18.53
N ALA A 113 -24.28 -5.13 -18.66
CA ALA A 113 -25.29 -6.16 -18.74
C ALA A 113 -25.53 -6.51 -20.22
N GLY A 114 -25.28 -7.75 -20.58
CA GLY A 114 -25.62 -8.30 -21.93
C GLY A 114 -26.40 -9.55 -21.73
N GLY A 115 -27.61 -9.59 -22.25
CA GLY A 115 -28.45 -10.78 -22.23
C GLY A 115 -29.26 -10.90 -23.52
N ILE A 116 -29.25 -12.09 -24.09
CA ILE A 116 -30.28 -12.48 -25.11
C ILE A 116 -31.39 -13.14 -24.31
N VAL A 117 -32.55 -12.46 -24.20
CA VAL A 117 -33.73 -13.04 -23.62
C VAL A 117 -34.44 -13.85 -24.74
N LEU A 118 -34.24 -15.15 -24.73
CA LEU A 118 -35.07 -16.07 -25.50
C LEU A 118 -36.26 -16.50 -24.60
N PRO A 119 -37.46 -16.65 -25.13
CA PRO A 119 -38.66 -16.85 -24.32
C PRO A 119 -38.68 -18.10 -23.45
N ILE A 120 -37.75 -19.00 -23.61
CA ILE A 120 -37.74 -20.33 -22.94
C ILE A 120 -36.44 -20.64 -22.22
N ILE A 121 -35.30 -20.02 -22.60
CA ILE A 121 -34.03 -20.22 -21.97
C ILE A 121 -33.28 -18.85 -21.92
N GLY A 122 -33.37 -18.17 -20.78
CA GLY A 122 -32.70 -16.88 -20.56
C GLY A 122 -31.39 -17.09 -19.81
N GLY A 123 -30.27 -16.71 -20.43
CA GLY A 123 -29.01 -16.56 -19.76
C GLY A 123 -28.66 -15.05 -19.68
N ALA A 124 -28.51 -14.50 -18.46
CA ALA A 124 -27.99 -13.16 -18.27
C ALA A 124 -26.51 -13.28 -17.93
N ALA A 125 -25.65 -12.62 -18.70
CA ALA A 125 -24.26 -12.44 -18.35
C ALA A 125 -24.06 -10.99 -17.88
N GLU A 126 -23.65 -10.82 -16.64
CA GLU A 126 -23.28 -9.52 -16.08
C GLU A 126 -21.76 -9.49 -15.90
N ALA A 127 -21.10 -8.51 -16.50
CA ALA A 127 -19.70 -8.28 -16.32
C ALA A 127 -19.48 -6.93 -15.63
N LYS A 128 -18.89 -6.96 -14.44
CA LYS A 128 -18.45 -5.77 -13.71
C LYS A 128 -16.95 -5.62 -13.86
N THR A 129 -16.51 -4.42 -14.21
CA THR A 129 -15.08 -4.10 -14.31
C THR A 129 -14.82 -2.85 -13.46
N ALA A 130 -13.86 -2.94 -12.55
CA ALA A 130 -13.40 -1.82 -11.75
C ALA A 130 -12.04 -1.33 -12.24
N TYR A 131 -11.86 -0.03 -12.16
CA TYR A 131 -10.63 0.67 -12.46
C TYR A 131 -10.30 1.61 -11.31
N VAL A 132 -9.05 1.59 -10.87
CA VAL A 132 -8.52 2.49 -9.86
C VAL A 132 -7.18 3.00 -10.36
N VAL A 133 -6.98 4.32 -10.36
CA VAL A 133 -5.69 4.93 -10.68
C VAL A 133 -5.14 5.62 -9.44
N LEU A 134 -3.91 5.25 -9.08
CA LEU A 134 -3.15 5.85 -8.00
C LEU A 134 -1.95 6.59 -8.59
N GLU A 135 -1.77 7.83 -8.16
CA GLU A 135 -0.56 8.62 -8.40
C GLU A 135 0.28 8.63 -7.14
N ILE A 136 1.57 8.34 -7.23
CA ILE A 136 2.51 8.35 -6.12
C ILE A 136 3.68 9.27 -6.45
N ARG A 137 4.12 10.03 -5.44
CA ARG A 137 5.35 10.84 -5.46
C ARG A 137 6.16 10.56 -4.22
N ILE A 138 7.48 10.41 -4.38
CA ILE A 138 8.43 10.30 -3.28
C ILE A 138 9.37 11.48 -3.35
N ILE A 139 9.51 12.18 -2.25
CA ILE A 139 10.26 13.43 -2.09
C ILE A 139 11.42 13.16 -1.15
N ASP A 140 12.61 13.56 -1.53
CA ASP A 140 13.78 13.62 -0.66
C ASP A 140 13.62 14.80 0.30
N ASN A 141 13.59 14.51 1.60
CA ASN A 141 13.37 15.52 2.65
C ASN A 141 14.55 16.46 2.84
N SER A 142 15.75 16.08 2.40
CA SER A 142 16.96 16.92 2.53
C SER A 142 17.00 18.00 1.45
N THR A 143 16.51 17.69 0.25
CA THR A 143 16.59 18.57 -0.91
C THR A 143 15.25 19.13 -1.35
N GLY A 144 14.13 18.54 -0.92
CA GLY A 144 12.77 18.84 -1.38
C GLY A 144 12.50 18.38 -2.82
N ARG A 145 13.39 17.62 -3.44
CA ARG A 145 13.24 17.15 -4.83
C ARG A 145 12.36 15.91 -4.89
N ILE A 146 11.53 15.83 -5.92
CA ILE A 146 10.82 14.59 -6.26
C ILE A 146 11.86 13.64 -6.86
N VAL A 147 12.10 12.52 -6.18
CA VAL A 147 13.03 11.46 -6.62
C VAL A 147 12.32 10.34 -7.34
N TYR A 148 11.01 10.17 -7.10
CA TYR A 148 10.20 9.17 -7.77
C TYR A 148 8.79 9.70 -8.01
N THR A 149 8.24 9.46 -9.18
CA THR A 149 6.83 9.68 -9.49
C THR A 149 6.34 8.62 -10.45
N ALA A 150 5.14 8.09 -10.20
CA ALA A 150 4.47 7.16 -11.10
C ALA A 150 2.96 7.22 -10.90
N ASP A 151 2.24 6.85 -11.94
CA ASP A 151 0.83 6.49 -11.90
C ASP A 151 0.67 5.01 -12.25
N GLN A 152 -0.22 4.32 -11.55
CA GLN A 152 -0.52 2.92 -11.80
C GLN A 152 -2.02 2.69 -11.82
N GLN A 153 -2.48 2.02 -12.87
CA GLN A 153 -3.86 1.59 -12.99
C GLN A 153 -4.03 0.15 -12.48
N GLY A 154 -4.88 -0.01 -11.49
CA GLY A 154 -5.40 -1.31 -11.07
C GLY A 154 -6.72 -1.62 -11.78
N LYS A 155 -6.90 -2.90 -12.09
CA LYS A 155 -8.08 -3.42 -12.78
C LYS A 155 -8.55 -4.71 -12.16
N ALA A 156 -9.85 -4.82 -11.93
CA ALA A 156 -10.49 -6.08 -11.55
C ALA A 156 -11.71 -6.31 -12.41
N LYS A 157 -11.95 -7.59 -12.77
CA LYS A 157 -13.13 -8.01 -13.54
C LYS A 157 -13.84 -9.12 -12.80
N ARG A 158 -15.16 -9.01 -12.68
CA ARG A 158 -16.01 -10.08 -12.16
C ARG A 158 -17.06 -10.40 -13.22
N GLU A 159 -17.09 -11.65 -13.67
CA GLU A 159 -18.12 -12.17 -14.56
C GLU A 159 -19.05 -13.06 -13.74
N MET A 160 -20.33 -12.77 -13.79
CA MET A 160 -21.37 -13.64 -13.25
C MET A 160 -22.11 -14.27 -14.44
N LYS A 161 -21.94 -15.57 -14.61
CA LYS A 161 -22.73 -16.36 -15.56
C LYS A 161 -23.82 -17.06 -14.75
N GLY A 162 -25.04 -16.58 -14.84
CA GLY A 162 -26.21 -17.19 -14.19
C GLY A 162 -27.04 -17.93 -15.20
N PHE A 163 -27.18 -19.25 -15.06
CA PHE A 163 -28.30 -20.00 -15.56
C PHE A 163 -29.34 -20.03 -14.44
N GLY A 164 -30.46 -19.34 -14.60
CA GLY A 164 -31.49 -19.32 -13.60
C GLY A 164 -32.82 -18.92 -14.22
N ALA A 165 -33.88 -19.72 -13.96
CA ALA A 165 -35.24 -19.35 -14.26
C ALA A 165 -35.56 -18.03 -13.52
N ALA A 166 -36.00 -17.01 -14.25
CA ALA A 166 -36.45 -15.75 -13.69
C ALA A 166 -37.69 -15.98 -12.83
N TYR A 167 -37.52 -16.15 -11.53
CA TYR A 167 -38.59 -15.97 -10.57
C TYR A 167 -38.53 -14.52 -10.07
N LYS A 168 -39.68 -13.83 -10.22
CA LYS A 168 -39.90 -12.42 -9.88
C LYS A 168 -39.06 -11.92 -8.71
N GLY A 169 -38.25 -10.90 -8.99
CA GLY A 169 -37.98 -9.76 -8.14
C GLY A 169 -37.68 -10.04 -6.67
N PHE A 170 -36.48 -10.46 -6.35
CA PHE A 170 -35.91 -10.26 -5.02
C PHE A 170 -34.44 -9.93 -5.14
N TYR A 171 -34.13 -8.63 -5.28
CA TYR A 171 -32.80 -8.11 -5.00
C TYR A 171 -32.75 -7.67 -3.53
N VAL A 172 -32.37 -8.56 -2.64
CA VAL A 172 -31.88 -8.18 -1.32
C VAL A 172 -30.37 -8.26 -1.35
N GLY A 173 -29.74 -7.13 -1.53
CA GLY A 173 -28.30 -7.00 -1.45
C GLY A 173 -27.93 -5.62 -0.97
N SER A 174 -27.98 -5.41 0.35
CA SER A 174 -27.28 -4.29 0.94
C SER A 174 -25.78 -4.50 0.70
N PHE A 175 -25.25 -3.79 -0.29
CA PHE A 175 -23.80 -3.74 -0.54
C PHE A 175 -23.13 -3.07 0.64
N LYS A 176 -22.63 -3.86 1.57
CA LYS A 176 -21.61 -3.41 2.50
C LYS A 176 -20.37 -3.09 1.67
N ARG A 177 -19.98 -1.81 1.56
CA ARG A 177 -18.68 -1.37 1.05
C ARG A 177 -17.62 -1.95 1.98
N THR A 178 -17.14 -3.12 1.67
CA THR A 178 -16.08 -3.79 2.40
C THR A 178 -14.94 -4.00 1.41
N TYR A 179 -13.71 -3.91 1.89
CA TYR A 179 -12.44 -4.14 1.17
C TYR A 179 -12.36 -5.40 0.28
N GLY A 180 -13.37 -6.25 0.29
CA GLY A 180 -13.50 -7.45 -0.55
C GLY A 180 -14.29 -7.26 -1.85
N GLY A 181 -14.71 -6.03 -2.20
CA GLY A 181 -15.41 -5.75 -3.45
C GLY A 181 -14.47 -5.70 -4.65
N ILE A 182 -15.07 -5.57 -5.85
CA ILE A 182 -14.30 -5.46 -7.10
C ILE A 182 -13.38 -4.23 -7.12
N LEU A 183 -13.79 -3.10 -6.52
CA LEU A 183 -12.98 -1.91 -6.35
C LEU A 183 -11.79 -2.16 -5.41
N GLY A 184 -11.98 -2.86 -4.29
CA GLY A 184 -10.88 -3.22 -3.39
C GLY A 184 -9.86 -4.14 -4.07
N THR A 185 -10.29 -5.03 -4.96
CA THR A 185 -9.39 -5.87 -5.76
C THR A 185 -8.60 -5.03 -6.76
N ALA A 186 -9.25 -4.08 -7.45
CA ALA A 186 -8.58 -3.17 -8.37
C ALA A 186 -7.60 -2.23 -7.62
N THR A 187 -7.98 -1.72 -6.45
CA THR A 187 -7.09 -0.94 -5.58
C THR A 187 -5.83 -1.71 -5.22
N ARG A 188 -6.00 -2.95 -4.79
CA ARG A 188 -4.85 -3.80 -4.45
C ARG A 188 -3.95 -4.07 -5.64
N ASP A 189 -4.49 -4.27 -6.84
CA ASP A 189 -3.71 -4.44 -8.06
C ASP A 189 -2.87 -3.18 -8.37
N ALA A 190 -3.45 -1.96 -8.23
CA ALA A 190 -2.72 -0.71 -8.39
C ALA A 190 -1.59 -0.57 -7.36
N VAL A 191 -1.89 -0.84 -6.08
CA VAL A 191 -0.92 -0.79 -4.97
C VAL A 191 0.24 -1.75 -5.22
N LEU A 192 -0.03 -3.00 -5.58
CA LEU A 192 1.01 -3.99 -5.83
C LEU A 192 1.90 -3.63 -7.02
N LYS A 193 1.36 -3.00 -8.06
CA LYS A 193 2.14 -2.47 -9.19
C LYS A 193 3.09 -1.36 -8.74
N HIS A 194 2.62 -0.44 -7.90
CA HIS A 194 3.48 0.60 -7.31
C HIS A 194 4.59 -0.01 -6.46
N VAL A 195 4.26 -0.94 -5.57
CA VAL A 195 5.25 -1.60 -4.71
C VAL A 195 6.30 -2.35 -5.55
N ALA A 196 5.90 -3.02 -6.62
CA ALA A 196 6.82 -3.69 -7.53
C ALA A 196 7.75 -2.71 -8.26
N ALA A 197 7.22 -1.58 -8.72
CA ALA A 197 8.00 -0.53 -9.38
C ALA A 197 8.99 0.15 -8.40
N ILE A 198 8.55 0.47 -7.19
CA ILE A 198 9.37 1.04 -6.12
C ILE A 198 10.49 0.08 -5.72
N LYS A 199 10.21 -1.22 -5.63
CA LYS A 199 11.21 -2.25 -5.32
C LYS A 199 12.30 -2.37 -6.40
N GLY A 200 11.96 -2.09 -7.64
CA GLY A 200 12.90 -2.10 -8.77
C GLY A 200 13.70 -0.79 -8.92
N TYR A 201 13.37 0.24 -8.13
CA TYR A 201 14.06 1.52 -8.18
C TYR A 201 15.31 1.52 -7.30
N VAL A 202 16.38 2.19 -7.74
CA VAL A 202 17.63 2.33 -6.97
C VAL A 202 17.49 3.55 -6.06
N TRP A 203 17.49 3.32 -4.75
CA TRP A 203 17.43 4.37 -3.73
C TRP A 203 18.85 4.74 -3.29
N GLU A 204 19.22 5.99 -3.46
CA GLU A 204 20.52 6.56 -3.08
C GLU A 204 20.52 7.05 -1.62
#